data_af4d47ae7c66cf0ecfcdd8dd643c9c7e
#
_entry.id   af4d47ae7c66cf0ecfcdd8dd643c9c7e
#
_cell.length_a   1.000
_cell.length_b   1.000
_cell.length_c   1.000
_cell.angle_alpha   90.00
_cell.angle_beta   90.00
_cell.angle_gamma   90.00
#
_symmetry.space_group_name_H-M   'P 1'
#
loop_
_entity.id
_entity.type
_entity.pdbx_description
1 polymer ?
#
loop_
_entity_poly.entity_id
_entity_poly.type
_entity_poly.pdbx_seq_one_letter_code
_entity_poly.pdbx_strand_id
1 'polypeptide(L)'
;MSIIGIVCGIAYIVLGPVVGCLLAGIDRKVTARFQGRVGPPILQPYYDVKKLLAKEKVAINDVIDFYVVLALIFAIFAGTMFFAGGNLLMVVFVLTLSSLFFIMAAYSARAPFSDIGAQREIL
;
A
#
# COMPACT_ATOMS: atom_id res chain seq x y z
N MET A 1 12.76 -19.08 -13.96
CA MET A 1 13.02 -17.71 -13.39
C MET A 1 14.49 -17.41 -13.56
N SER A 2 14.83 -16.32 -14.23
CA SER A 2 16.23 -15.90 -14.39
C SER A 2 16.74 -15.34 -13.05
N ILE A 3 18.03 -15.50 -12.78
CA ILE A 3 18.70 -14.92 -11.59
C ILE A 3 18.46 -13.42 -11.52
N ILE A 4 18.43 -12.76 -12.68
CA ILE A 4 18.11 -11.32 -12.81
C ILE A 4 16.72 -11.01 -12.25
N GLY A 5 15.70 -11.84 -12.52
CA GLY A 5 14.35 -11.64 -12.00
C GLY A 5 14.28 -11.73 -10.46
N ILE A 6 15.04 -12.65 -9.86
CA ILE A 6 15.11 -12.77 -8.39
C ILE A 6 15.77 -11.54 -7.79
N VAL A 7 16.87 -11.08 -8.37
CA VAL A 7 17.57 -9.86 -7.91
C VAL A 7 16.67 -8.61 -8.03
N CYS A 8 15.95 -8.47 -9.14
CA CYS A 8 14.98 -7.39 -9.33
C CYS A 8 13.82 -7.45 -8.32
N GLY A 9 13.33 -8.64 -8.00
CA GLY A 9 12.29 -8.82 -6.98
C GLY A 9 12.75 -8.41 -5.58
N ILE A 10 13.96 -8.78 -5.19
CA ILE A 10 14.55 -8.38 -3.89
C ILE A 10 14.79 -6.88 -3.86
N ALA A 11 15.33 -6.30 -4.94
CA ALA A 11 15.51 -4.86 -5.07
C ALA A 11 14.18 -4.11 -4.95
N TYR A 12 13.10 -4.63 -5.51
CA TYR A 12 11.77 -4.05 -5.37
C TYR A 12 11.30 -4.00 -3.91
N ILE A 13 11.50 -5.06 -3.13
CA ILE A 13 11.07 -5.10 -1.71
C ILE A 13 11.74 -3.99 -0.90
N VAL A 14 13.00 -3.69 -1.19
CA VAL A 14 13.75 -2.65 -0.47
C VAL A 14 13.46 -1.24 -1.01
N LEU A 15 13.46 -1.07 -2.33
CA LEU A 15 13.31 0.23 -2.98
C LEU A 15 11.84 0.66 -3.12
N GLY A 16 10.90 -0.28 -3.22
CA GLY A 16 9.48 0.00 -3.41
C GLY A 16 8.90 0.96 -2.36
N PRO A 17 9.05 0.69 -1.07
CA PRO A 17 8.56 1.59 -0.02
C PRO A 17 9.20 2.98 -0.06
N VAL A 18 10.50 3.07 -0.37
CA VAL A 18 11.23 4.34 -0.47
C VAL A 18 10.72 5.17 -1.63
N VAL A 19 10.62 4.56 -2.81
CA VAL A 19 10.10 5.23 -4.02
C VAL A 19 8.64 5.61 -3.84
N GLY A 20 7.82 4.74 -3.25
CA GLY A 20 6.42 5.02 -2.95
C GLY A 20 6.24 6.21 -2.01
N CYS A 21 7.03 6.31 -0.96
CA CYS A 21 7.03 7.47 -0.06
C CYS A 21 7.46 8.76 -0.76
N LEU A 22 8.46 8.71 -1.63
CA LEU A 22 8.91 9.88 -2.39
C LEU A 22 7.82 10.35 -3.38
N LEU A 23 7.20 9.43 -4.10
CA LEU A 23 6.11 9.77 -5.04
C LEU A 23 4.91 10.37 -4.31
N ALA A 24 4.51 9.80 -3.18
CA ALA A 24 3.44 10.35 -2.36
C ALA A 24 3.78 11.74 -1.82
N GLY A 25 5.04 12.00 -1.46
CA GLY A 25 5.51 13.32 -1.03
C GLY A 25 5.47 14.35 -2.16
N ILE A 26 5.85 13.97 -3.36
CA ILE A 26 5.79 14.84 -4.56
C ILE A 26 4.34 15.15 -4.89
N ASP A 27 3.46 14.16 -4.89
CA ASP A 27 2.04 14.33 -5.17
C ASP A 27 1.38 15.33 -4.21
N ARG A 28 1.62 15.18 -2.90
CA ARG A 28 1.13 16.12 -1.88
C ARG A 28 1.65 17.54 -2.10
N LYS A 29 2.91 17.69 -2.50
CA LYS A 29 3.53 19.00 -2.74
C LYS A 29 2.95 19.65 -3.99
N VAL A 30 2.77 18.91 -5.06
CA VAL A 30 2.17 19.39 -6.30
C VAL A 30 0.72 19.81 -6.08
N THR A 31 -0.07 18.98 -5.40
CA THR A 31 -1.46 19.28 -5.07
C THR A 31 -1.57 20.53 -4.21
N ALA A 32 -0.70 20.70 -3.21
CA ALA A 32 -0.69 21.93 -2.39
C ALA A 32 -0.37 23.16 -3.21
N ARG A 33 0.55 23.08 -4.18
CA ARG A 33 0.88 24.17 -5.09
C ARG A 33 -0.32 24.57 -5.97
N PHE A 34 -1.03 23.59 -6.52
CA PHE A 34 -2.26 23.86 -7.29
C PHE A 34 -3.36 24.52 -6.44
N GLN A 35 -3.39 24.24 -5.14
CA GLN A 35 -4.33 24.86 -4.19
C GLN A 35 -3.84 26.19 -3.64
N GLY A 36 -2.71 26.73 -4.09
CA GLY A 36 -2.13 27.99 -3.61
C GLY A 36 -1.58 27.91 -2.17
N ARG A 37 -1.31 26.70 -1.65
CA ARG A 37 -0.76 26.48 -0.30
C ARG A 37 0.72 26.11 -0.35
N VAL A 38 1.41 26.41 0.75
CA VAL A 38 2.78 25.91 0.96
C VAL A 38 2.69 24.43 1.37
N GLY A 39 3.10 23.53 0.47
CA GLY A 39 3.02 22.08 0.72
C GLY A 39 4.04 21.59 1.75
N PRO A 40 3.78 20.39 2.35
CA PRO A 40 4.72 19.75 3.25
C PRO A 40 6.03 19.37 2.52
N PRO A 41 7.14 19.11 3.25
CA PRO A 41 8.36 18.62 2.63
C PRO A 41 8.15 17.25 1.96
N ILE A 42 8.93 16.96 0.93
CA ILE A 42 8.82 15.71 0.14
C ILE A 42 9.03 14.46 1.01
N LEU A 43 9.81 14.55 2.08
CA LEU A 43 10.09 13.46 3.01
C LEU A 43 9.00 13.26 4.08
N GLN A 44 7.94 14.06 4.08
CA GLN A 44 6.88 13.96 5.09
C GLN A 44 6.21 12.57 5.16
N PRO A 45 5.90 11.86 4.06
CA PRO A 45 5.36 10.51 4.13
C PRO A 45 6.27 9.51 4.84
N TYR A 46 7.57 9.65 4.69
CA TYR A 46 8.54 8.82 5.40
C TYR A 46 8.49 9.05 6.92
N TYR A 47 8.42 10.30 7.35
CA TYR A 47 8.27 10.64 8.77
C TYR A 47 6.94 10.17 9.34
N ASP A 48 5.86 10.23 8.57
CA ASP A 48 4.53 9.74 8.97
C ASP A 48 4.54 8.22 9.19
N VAL A 49 5.14 7.45 8.30
CA VAL A 49 5.31 6.01 8.44
C VAL A 49 6.15 5.66 9.67
N LYS A 50 7.25 6.38 9.90
CA LYS A 50 8.10 6.17 11.07
C LYS A 50 7.36 6.44 12.38
N LYS A 51 6.56 7.50 12.43
CA LYS A 51 5.71 7.81 13.61
C LYS A 51 4.66 6.74 13.84
N LEU A 52 4.01 6.25 12.79
CA LEU A 52 2.99 5.20 12.89
C LEU A 52 3.58 3.88 13.40
N LEU A 53 4.79 3.53 12.98
CA LEU A 53 5.48 2.33 13.47
C LEU A 53 5.86 2.42 14.96
N ALA A 54 6.08 3.64 15.47
CA ALA A 54 6.42 3.88 16.88
C ALA A 54 5.20 3.94 17.79
N LYS A 55 3.98 4.01 17.25
CA LYS A 55 2.74 4.04 18.02
C LYS A 55 2.28 2.63 18.40
N GLU A 56 1.62 2.54 19.57
CA GLU A 56 0.97 1.31 20.01
C GLU A 56 -0.19 0.94 19.08
N LYS A 57 -0.35 -0.35 18.85
CA LYS A 57 -1.48 -0.88 18.09
C LYS A 57 -2.77 -0.70 18.88
N VAL A 58 -3.71 0.05 18.35
CA VAL A 58 -5.09 0.09 18.83
C VAL A 58 -5.95 -0.68 17.80
N ALA A 59 -5.95 -2.00 17.92
CA ALA A 59 -6.79 -2.83 17.09
C ALA A 59 -8.16 -3.00 17.75
N ILE A 60 -9.21 -2.66 17.02
CA ILE A 60 -10.61 -2.90 17.45
C ILE A 60 -10.91 -4.40 17.41
N ASN A 61 -10.31 -5.13 16.45
CA ASN A 61 -10.44 -6.58 16.27
C ASN A 61 -9.16 -7.16 15.68
N ASP A 62 -8.71 -8.30 16.16
CA ASP A 62 -7.57 -9.05 15.61
C ASP A 62 -7.81 -9.47 14.14
N VAL A 63 -9.07 -9.60 13.75
CA VAL A 63 -9.49 -9.95 12.39
C VAL A 63 -9.10 -8.88 11.37
N ILE A 64 -9.17 -7.60 11.74
CA ILE A 64 -8.75 -6.48 10.87
C ILE A 64 -7.27 -6.58 10.57
N ASP A 65 -6.46 -6.76 11.62
CA ASP A 65 -5.01 -6.88 11.49
C ASP A 65 -4.63 -8.05 10.58
N PHE A 66 -5.31 -9.18 10.71
CA PHE A 66 -5.10 -10.34 9.86
C PHE A 66 -5.35 -10.04 8.37
N TYR A 67 -6.47 -9.41 8.03
CA TYR A 67 -6.78 -9.08 6.64
C TYR A 67 -5.85 -8.01 6.07
N VAL A 68 -5.45 -7.01 6.87
CA VAL A 68 -4.51 -5.97 6.43
C VAL A 68 -3.13 -6.56 6.15
N VAL A 69 -2.65 -7.45 7.01
CA VAL A 69 -1.36 -8.15 6.81
C VAL A 69 -1.42 -9.03 5.56
N LEU A 70 -2.51 -9.78 5.35
CA LEU A 70 -2.71 -10.55 4.13
C LEU A 70 -2.69 -9.66 2.88
N ALA A 71 -3.42 -8.55 2.89
CA ALA A 71 -3.42 -7.61 1.78
C ALA A 71 -2.01 -7.09 1.46
N LEU A 72 -1.24 -6.76 2.50
CA LEU A 72 0.15 -6.31 2.35
C LEU A 72 1.04 -7.40 1.73
N ILE A 73 0.95 -8.64 2.22
CA ILE A 73 1.73 -9.77 1.71
C ILE A 73 1.42 -9.99 0.21
N PHE A 74 0.14 -10.02 -0.17
CA PHE A 74 -0.24 -10.20 -1.57
C PHE A 74 0.17 -9.00 -2.45
N ALA A 75 0.14 -7.78 -1.94
CA ALA A 75 0.62 -6.60 -2.66
C ALA A 75 2.14 -6.67 -2.93
N ILE A 76 2.93 -7.06 -1.94
CA ILE A 76 4.38 -7.28 -2.09
C ILE A 76 4.65 -8.41 -3.09
N PHE A 77 3.90 -9.51 -2.98
CA PHE A 77 4.04 -10.66 -3.88
C PHE A 77 3.71 -10.28 -5.33
N ALA A 78 2.65 -9.51 -5.57
CA ALA A 78 2.31 -9.01 -6.90
C ALA A 78 3.42 -8.14 -7.50
N GLY A 79 3.97 -7.24 -6.72
CA GLY A 79 5.10 -6.39 -7.15
C GLY A 79 6.36 -7.19 -7.47
N THR A 80 6.71 -8.18 -6.64
CA THR A 80 7.86 -9.05 -6.90
C THR A 80 7.68 -9.87 -8.18
N MET A 81 6.48 -10.41 -8.43
CA MET A 81 6.15 -11.13 -9.66
C MET A 81 6.25 -10.25 -10.89
N PHE A 82 5.82 -8.99 -10.79
CA PHE A 82 5.93 -8.01 -11.87
C PHE A 82 7.38 -7.75 -12.27
N PHE A 83 8.23 -7.44 -11.31
CA PHE A 83 9.65 -7.17 -11.55
C PHE A 83 10.47 -8.41 -11.88
N ALA A 84 10.02 -9.59 -11.48
CA ALA A 84 10.63 -10.85 -11.87
C ALA A 84 10.33 -11.27 -13.32
N GLY A 85 9.51 -10.51 -14.05
CA GLY A 85 9.12 -10.82 -15.43
C GLY A 85 8.05 -11.90 -15.54
N GLY A 86 7.18 -12.01 -14.52
CA GLY A 86 6.03 -12.90 -14.53
C GLY A 86 4.93 -12.45 -15.51
N ASN A 87 3.95 -13.34 -15.74
CA ASN A 87 2.80 -13.01 -16.56
C ASN A 87 2.00 -11.84 -16.00
N LEU A 88 1.80 -10.79 -16.79
CA LEU A 88 1.05 -9.60 -16.41
C LEU A 88 -0.36 -9.93 -15.90
N LEU A 89 -1.01 -10.91 -16.52
CA LEU A 89 -2.33 -11.37 -16.12
C LEU A 89 -2.34 -11.88 -14.67
N MET A 90 -1.35 -12.70 -14.31
CA MET A 90 -1.19 -13.20 -12.94
C MET A 90 -0.98 -12.07 -11.92
N VAL A 91 -0.16 -11.07 -12.29
CA VAL A 91 0.09 -9.90 -11.44
C VAL A 91 -1.21 -9.14 -11.17
N VAL A 92 -2.04 -8.91 -12.20
CA VAL A 92 -3.33 -8.24 -12.05
C VAL A 92 -4.26 -9.04 -11.14
N PHE A 93 -4.33 -10.37 -11.29
CA PHE A 93 -5.15 -11.21 -10.41
C PHE A 93 -4.69 -11.15 -8.94
N VAL A 94 -3.39 -11.16 -8.69
CA VAL A 94 -2.85 -11.07 -7.32
C VAL A 94 -3.11 -9.68 -6.73
N LEU A 95 -3.01 -8.61 -7.53
CA LEU A 95 -3.37 -7.26 -7.08
C LEU A 95 -4.85 -7.12 -6.74
N THR A 96 -5.75 -7.67 -7.57
CA THR A 96 -7.19 -7.67 -7.25
C THR A 96 -7.48 -8.47 -5.99
N LEU A 97 -6.79 -9.59 -5.77
CA LEU A 97 -6.92 -10.36 -4.53
C LEU A 97 -6.46 -9.56 -3.31
N SER A 98 -5.35 -8.83 -3.42
CA SER A 98 -4.87 -7.92 -2.37
C SER A 98 -5.90 -6.84 -2.04
N SER A 99 -6.51 -6.20 -3.04
CA SER A 99 -7.54 -5.19 -2.83
C SER A 99 -8.81 -5.78 -2.19
N LEU A 100 -9.19 -7.01 -2.54
CA LEU A 100 -10.31 -7.70 -1.89
C LEU A 100 -10.07 -7.93 -0.40
N PHE A 101 -8.88 -8.36 -0.01
CA PHE A 101 -8.53 -8.50 1.41
C PHE A 101 -8.57 -7.16 2.15
N PHE A 102 -8.14 -6.08 1.50
CA PHE A 102 -8.20 -4.75 2.08
C PHE A 102 -9.66 -4.28 2.28
N ILE A 103 -10.54 -4.55 1.33
CA ILE A 103 -11.98 -4.29 1.43
C ILE A 103 -12.60 -5.11 2.57
N MET A 104 -12.25 -6.40 2.69
CA MET A 104 -12.70 -7.25 3.78
C MET A 104 -12.27 -6.74 5.15
N ALA A 105 -11.04 -6.20 5.26
CA ALA A 105 -10.57 -5.54 6.47
C ALA A 105 -11.45 -4.34 6.84
N ALA A 106 -11.82 -3.51 5.85
CA ALA A 106 -12.67 -2.34 6.05
C ALA A 106 -14.08 -2.72 6.53
N TYR A 107 -14.69 -3.76 5.97
CA TYR A 107 -16.00 -4.28 6.43
C TYR A 107 -15.93 -4.89 7.83
N SER A 108 -14.80 -5.51 8.18
CA SER A 108 -14.60 -6.08 9.52
C SER A 108 -14.55 -5.04 10.63
N ALA A 109 -14.27 -3.78 10.31
CA ALA A 109 -14.20 -2.68 11.27
C ALA A 109 -15.56 -2.28 11.87
N ARG A 110 -16.69 -2.71 11.27
CA ARG A 110 -18.07 -2.43 11.72
C ARG A 110 -18.33 -0.94 12.00
N ALA A 111 -17.70 -0.05 11.25
CA ALA A 111 -17.89 1.39 11.36
C ALA A 111 -18.56 1.93 10.09
N PRO A 112 -19.59 2.79 10.18
CA PRO A 112 -20.31 3.30 9.01
C PRO A 112 -19.38 3.99 7.99
N PHE A 113 -18.38 4.72 8.46
CA PHE A 113 -17.39 5.38 7.59
C PHE A 113 -16.49 4.38 6.86
N SER A 114 -16.15 3.28 7.52
CA SER A 114 -15.34 2.21 6.93
C SER A 114 -16.13 1.48 5.83
N ASP A 115 -17.42 1.25 6.03
CA ASP A 115 -18.30 0.63 5.03
C ASP A 115 -18.45 1.52 3.78
N ILE A 116 -18.59 2.82 3.95
CA ILE A 116 -18.63 3.79 2.84
C ILE A 116 -17.28 3.80 2.10
N GLY A 117 -16.17 3.78 2.82
CA GLY A 117 -14.84 3.69 2.24
C GLY A 117 -14.62 2.40 1.42
N ALA A 118 -15.09 1.26 1.96
CA ALA A 118 -15.02 -0.02 1.26
C ALA A 118 -15.85 -0.03 -0.03
N GLN A 119 -17.07 0.51 0.00
CA GLN A 119 -17.91 0.64 -1.19
C GLN A 119 -17.28 1.52 -2.26
N ARG A 120 -16.58 2.58 -1.85
CA ARG A 120 -15.85 3.45 -2.77
C ARG A 120 -14.67 2.74 -3.43
N GLU A 121 -13.98 1.87 -2.72
CA GLU A 121 -12.86 1.09 -3.26
C GLU A 121 -13.33 0.01 -4.25
N ILE A 122 -14.53 -0.54 -4.06
CA ILE A 122 -15.12 -1.52 -4.98
C ILE A 122 -15.52 -0.88 -6.33
N LEU A 123 -15.91 0.38 -6.34
CA LEU A 123 -16.31 1.12 -7.54
C LEU A 123 -15.12 1.54 -8.39
#